data_cd6de9c521f9ade393218817d44ca6bd
#
_entry.id   cd6de9c521f9ade393218817d44ca6bd
#
_cell.length_a   1.000
_cell.length_b   1.000
_cell.length_c   1.000
_cell.angle_alpha   90.00
_cell.angle_beta   90.00
_cell.angle_gamma   90.00
#
_symmetry.space_group_name_H-M   'P 1'
#
loop_
_entity.id
_entity.type
_entity.pdbx_description
1 polymer ?
#
loop_
_entity_poly.entity_id
_entity_poly.type
_entity_poly.pdbx_seq_one_letter_code
_entity_poly.pdbx_strand_id
1 'polypeptide(L)'
;MENTTQTPPSLFQHALKHAAILGVISIVLTLAAYAIDYTLLVSMSFAFLSFAVYLGYGIYAGIQYRKENGGYLAFGKAFQHGFITFAISALISTVFGLFLYTVIDSELPAKLTEASMENAAAMMEKFGAPEDAIEEALAKQKEDTEKRFTPVGMLTGYVFTLIGCAIFALISGAVAKRKEPEMQ
;
A
#
# COMPACT_ATOMS: atom_id res chain seq x y z
N MET A 1 -42.27 -14.48 2.25
CA MET A 1 -41.15 -13.58 1.98
C MET A 1 -40.34 -13.51 3.25
N GLU A 2 -39.29 -14.29 3.31
CA GLU A 2 -38.40 -14.39 4.48
C GLU A 2 -37.54 -13.14 4.54
N ASN A 3 -37.91 -12.20 5.42
CA ASN A 3 -37.05 -11.06 5.75
C ASN A 3 -35.84 -11.59 6.53
N THR A 4 -34.82 -12.04 5.85
CA THR A 4 -33.49 -12.23 6.44
C THR A 4 -32.98 -10.86 6.83
N THR A 5 -33.25 -10.46 8.07
CA THR A 5 -32.56 -9.36 8.74
C THR A 5 -31.08 -9.73 8.84
N GLN A 6 -30.32 -9.48 7.77
CA GLN A 6 -28.87 -9.65 7.80
C GLN A 6 -28.32 -8.64 8.81
N THR A 7 -27.86 -9.16 9.93
CA THR A 7 -27.11 -8.34 10.89
C THR A 7 -25.93 -7.67 10.15
N PRO A 8 -25.76 -6.36 10.25
CA PRO A 8 -24.66 -5.69 9.54
C PRO A 8 -23.32 -6.35 9.91
N PRO A 9 -22.43 -6.55 8.93
CA PRO A 9 -21.16 -7.21 9.17
C PRO A 9 -20.36 -6.45 10.22
N SER A 10 -19.65 -7.18 11.09
CA SER A 10 -18.77 -6.53 12.05
C SER A 10 -17.71 -5.70 11.31
N LEU A 11 -17.24 -4.61 11.92
CA LEU A 11 -16.19 -3.75 11.38
C LEU A 11 -15.00 -4.57 10.86
N PHE A 12 -14.56 -5.54 11.66
CA PHE A 12 -13.42 -6.38 11.32
C PHE A 12 -13.68 -7.25 10.09
N GLN A 13 -14.87 -7.90 10.01
CA GLN A 13 -15.21 -8.76 8.87
C GLN A 13 -15.30 -7.95 7.56
N HIS A 14 -15.91 -6.76 7.61
CA HIS A 14 -16.00 -5.87 6.46
C HIS A 14 -14.61 -5.38 6.04
N ALA A 15 -13.79 -4.92 6.99
CA ALA A 15 -12.42 -4.48 6.71
C ALA A 15 -11.56 -5.61 6.14
N LEU A 16 -11.68 -6.84 6.67
CA LEU A 16 -10.93 -8.00 6.19
C LEU A 16 -11.31 -8.37 4.76
N LYS A 17 -12.61 -8.35 4.42
CA LYS A 17 -13.08 -8.57 3.05
C LYS A 17 -12.45 -7.56 2.08
N HIS A 18 -12.49 -6.29 2.42
CA HIS A 18 -11.93 -5.23 1.58
C HIS A 18 -10.39 -5.24 1.55
N ALA A 19 -9.74 -5.66 2.63
CA ALA A 19 -8.30 -5.88 2.66
C ALA A 19 -7.87 -6.99 1.69
N ALA A 20 -8.60 -8.10 1.65
CA ALA A 20 -8.35 -9.19 0.71
C ALA A 20 -8.51 -8.71 -0.75
N ILE A 21 -9.57 -7.96 -1.06
CA ILE A 21 -9.79 -7.42 -2.41
C ILE A 21 -8.66 -6.45 -2.80
N LEU A 22 -8.30 -5.52 -1.91
CA LEU A 22 -7.21 -4.57 -2.16
C LEU A 22 -5.86 -5.28 -2.30
N GLY A 23 -5.62 -6.33 -1.50
CA GLY A 23 -4.45 -7.18 -1.63
C GLY A 23 -4.36 -7.87 -2.99
N VAL A 24 -5.46 -8.43 -3.48
CA VAL A 24 -5.53 -9.02 -4.84
C VAL A 24 -5.29 -7.95 -5.92
N ILE A 25 -5.89 -6.77 -5.81
CA ILE A 25 -5.63 -5.66 -6.73
C ILE A 25 -4.14 -5.32 -6.75
N SER A 26 -3.49 -5.25 -5.60
CA SER A 26 -2.05 -4.98 -5.49
C SER A 26 -1.20 -6.05 -6.16
N ILE A 27 -1.55 -7.33 -5.96
CA ILE A 27 -0.86 -8.46 -6.61
C ILE A 27 -0.98 -8.35 -8.14
N VAL A 28 -2.19 -8.08 -8.64
CA VAL A 28 -2.43 -7.92 -10.08
C VAL A 28 -1.63 -6.76 -10.66
N LEU A 29 -1.61 -5.62 -9.97
CA LEU A 29 -0.81 -4.46 -10.40
C LEU A 29 0.69 -4.78 -10.41
N THR A 30 1.19 -5.46 -9.37
CA THR A 30 2.61 -5.87 -9.28
C THR A 30 2.96 -6.83 -10.41
N LEU A 31 2.12 -7.84 -10.66
CA LEU A 31 2.34 -8.79 -11.76
C LEU A 31 2.27 -8.12 -13.14
N ALA A 32 1.34 -7.20 -13.34
CA ALA A 32 1.24 -6.45 -14.58
C ALA A 32 2.50 -5.59 -14.81
N ALA A 33 2.96 -4.86 -13.81
CA ALA A 33 4.20 -4.09 -13.90
C ALA A 33 5.41 -5.00 -14.17
N TYR A 34 5.55 -6.11 -13.45
CA TYR A 34 6.61 -7.07 -13.63
C TYR A 34 6.62 -7.68 -15.03
N ALA A 35 5.44 -8.02 -15.58
CA ALA A 35 5.33 -8.64 -16.91
C ALA A 35 5.58 -7.64 -18.06
N ILE A 36 5.30 -6.36 -17.88
CA ILE A 36 5.54 -5.31 -18.88
C ILE A 36 7.01 -4.90 -18.86
N ASP A 37 7.47 -4.47 -17.68
CA ASP A 37 8.84 -4.06 -17.43
C ASP A 37 9.05 -4.02 -15.90
N TYR A 38 9.95 -4.88 -15.40
CA TYR A 38 10.21 -4.97 -13.95
C TYR A 38 10.70 -3.64 -13.35
N THR A 39 11.33 -2.76 -14.12
CA THR A 39 11.80 -1.45 -13.64
C THR A 39 10.65 -0.54 -13.21
N LEU A 40 9.44 -0.79 -13.72
CA LEU A 40 8.23 -0.09 -13.27
C LEU A 40 7.98 -0.25 -11.77
N LEU A 41 8.33 -1.42 -11.19
CA LEU A 41 8.12 -1.70 -9.76
C LEU A 41 8.83 -0.71 -8.82
N VAL A 42 9.91 -0.09 -9.28
CA VAL A 42 10.68 0.92 -8.55
C VAL A 42 10.54 2.32 -9.15
N SER A 43 9.64 2.49 -10.14
CA SER A 43 9.40 3.77 -10.79
C SER A 43 8.48 4.68 -9.96
N MET A 44 8.69 5.98 -10.05
CA MET A 44 7.84 6.98 -9.40
C MET A 44 6.40 6.93 -9.94
N SER A 45 6.23 6.65 -11.23
CA SER A 45 4.90 6.53 -11.86
C SER A 45 4.08 5.41 -11.25
N PHE A 46 4.69 4.24 -11.03
CA PHE A 46 4.03 3.12 -10.38
C PHE A 46 3.73 3.38 -8.90
N ALA A 47 4.61 4.11 -8.21
CA ALA A 47 4.37 4.54 -6.84
C ALA A 47 3.13 5.44 -6.74
N PHE A 48 2.99 6.44 -7.63
CA PHE A 48 1.81 7.30 -7.68
C PHE A 48 0.53 6.54 -8.05
N LEU A 49 0.60 5.64 -9.03
CA LEU A 49 -0.54 4.79 -9.38
C LEU A 49 -0.99 3.95 -8.19
N SER A 50 -0.07 3.28 -7.53
CA SER A 50 -0.34 2.45 -6.35
C SER A 50 -0.93 3.29 -5.21
N PHE A 51 -0.38 4.47 -4.94
CA PHE A 51 -0.92 5.42 -3.96
C PHE A 51 -2.37 5.78 -4.26
N ALA A 52 -2.68 6.13 -5.51
CA ALA A 52 -4.02 6.51 -5.93
C ALA A 52 -5.01 5.35 -5.79
N VAL A 53 -4.61 4.14 -6.18
CA VAL A 53 -5.43 2.93 -6.06
C VAL A 53 -5.70 2.61 -4.59
N TYR A 54 -4.67 2.60 -3.74
CA TYR A 54 -4.82 2.31 -2.31
C TYR A 54 -5.74 3.31 -1.62
N LEU A 55 -5.47 4.60 -1.79
CA LEU A 55 -6.27 5.65 -1.14
C LEU A 55 -7.71 5.67 -1.68
N GLY A 56 -7.88 5.61 -3.00
CA GLY A 56 -9.19 5.60 -3.65
C GLY A 56 -10.04 4.42 -3.21
N TYR A 57 -9.45 3.21 -3.21
CA TYR A 57 -10.15 2.02 -2.75
C TYR A 57 -10.47 2.06 -1.25
N GLY A 58 -9.56 2.56 -0.41
CA GLY A 58 -9.79 2.70 1.02
C GLY A 58 -10.93 3.65 1.35
N ILE A 59 -11.03 4.78 0.62
CA ILE A 59 -12.15 5.72 0.71
C ILE A 59 -13.45 5.02 0.31
N TYR A 60 -13.46 4.31 -0.82
CA TYR A 60 -14.60 3.52 -1.29
C TYR A 60 -15.07 2.52 -0.23
N ALA A 61 -14.16 1.71 0.31
CA ALA A 61 -14.46 0.70 1.33
C ALA A 61 -15.04 1.32 2.61
N GLY A 62 -14.50 2.44 3.06
CA GLY A 62 -15.00 3.20 4.21
C GLY A 62 -16.41 3.75 4.00
N ILE A 63 -16.70 4.27 2.79
CA ILE A 63 -18.03 4.74 2.41
C ILE A 63 -19.03 3.58 2.34
N GLN A 64 -18.64 2.42 1.84
CA GLN A 64 -19.49 1.23 1.81
C GLN A 64 -19.82 0.77 3.23
N TYR A 65 -18.83 0.68 4.10
CA TYR A 65 -19.05 0.32 5.50
C TYR A 65 -20.02 1.31 6.18
N ARG A 66 -19.87 2.62 5.93
CA ARG A 66 -20.82 3.61 6.42
C ARG A 66 -22.25 3.37 5.95
N LYS A 67 -22.45 3.06 4.66
CA LYS A 67 -23.79 2.78 4.10
C LYS A 67 -24.44 1.58 4.74
N GLU A 68 -23.68 0.51 4.98
CA GLU A 68 -24.16 -0.71 5.63
C GLU A 68 -24.46 -0.53 7.12
N ASN A 69 -23.89 0.50 7.76
CA ASN A 69 -24.12 0.88 9.14
C ASN A 69 -25.13 2.04 9.30
N GLY A 70 -26.17 2.11 8.47
CA GLY A 70 -27.23 3.09 8.60
C GLY A 70 -26.88 4.51 8.13
N GLY A 71 -25.80 4.66 7.39
CA GLY A 71 -25.39 5.94 6.78
C GLY A 71 -24.53 6.84 7.68
N TYR A 72 -24.26 6.44 8.91
CA TYR A 72 -23.45 7.19 9.88
C TYR A 72 -22.23 6.39 10.29
N LEU A 73 -21.11 7.08 10.51
CA LEU A 73 -19.86 6.46 10.93
C LEU A 73 -18.99 7.45 11.70
N ALA A 74 -18.75 7.14 12.97
CA ALA A 74 -17.83 7.92 13.80
C ALA A 74 -16.41 7.82 13.25
N PHE A 75 -15.62 8.91 13.34
CA PHE A 75 -14.25 8.96 12.82
C PHE A 75 -13.37 7.83 13.35
N GLY A 76 -13.42 7.51 14.64
CA GLY A 76 -12.62 6.43 15.24
C GLY A 76 -12.90 5.06 14.60
N LYS A 77 -14.18 4.75 14.32
CA LYS A 77 -14.57 3.52 13.60
C LYS A 77 -14.14 3.55 12.13
N ALA A 78 -14.26 4.71 11.46
CA ALA A 78 -13.80 4.90 10.10
C ALA A 78 -12.28 4.72 9.98
N PHE A 79 -11.52 5.28 10.91
CA PHE A 79 -10.07 5.09 11.03
C PHE A 79 -9.69 3.63 11.25
N GLN A 80 -10.31 2.96 12.24
CA GLN A 80 -10.05 1.54 12.52
C GLN A 80 -10.32 0.66 11.30
N HIS A 81 -11.44 0.89 10.61
CA HIS A 81 -11.78 0.18 9.38
C HIS A 81 -10.71 0.39 8.31
N GLY A 82 -10.32 1.63 8.02
CA GLY A 82 -9.28 1.97 7.06
C GLY A 82 -7.93 1.36 7.43
N PHE A 83 -7.51 1.50 8.69
CA PHE A 83 -6.23 0.97 9.16
C PHE A 83 -6.13 -0.56 9.01
N ILE A 84 -7.17 -1.30 9.42
CA ILE A 84 -7.22 -2.75 9.25
C ILE A 84 -7.18 -3.13 7.77
N THR A 85 -7.95 -2.42 6.94
CA THR A 85 -7.98 -2.65 5.49
C THR A 85 -6.60 -2.47 4.87
N PHE A 86 -5.92 -1.37 5.14
CA PHE A 86 -4.61 -1.08 4.58
C PHE A 86 -3.51 -1.98 5.15
N ALA A 87 -3.48 -2.21 6.46
CA ALA A 87 -2.44 -3.01 7.10
C ALA A 87 -2.49 -4.47 6.61
N ILE A 88 -3.67 -5.08 6.55
CA ILE A 88 -3.81 -6.46 6.08
C ILE A 88 -3.54 -6.55 4.57
N SER A 89 -3.99 -5.59 3.76
CA SER A 89 -3.67 -5.54 2.34
C SER A 89 -2.16 -5.41 2.10
N ALA A 90 -1.47 -4.55 2.85
CA ALA A 90 -0.02 -4.42 2.78
C ALA A 90 0.70 -5.70 3.19
N LEU A 91 0.19 -6.43 4.21
CA LEU A 91 0.74 -7.73 4.59
C LEU A 91 0.61 -8.75 3.45
N ILE A 92 -0.57 -8.83 2.81
CA ILE A 92 -0.80 -9.70 1.65
C ILE A 92 0.20 -9.37 0.54
N SER A 93 0.37 -8.08 0.23
CA SER A 93 1.33 -7.63 -0.78
C SER A 93 2.77 -7.95 -0.43
N THR A 94 3.15 -7.80 0.85
CA THR A 94 4.50 -8.16 1.34
C THR A 94 4.77 -9.65 1.22
N VAL A 95 3.82 -10.50 1.61
CA VAL A 95 3.93 -11.96 1.48
C VAL A 95 4.04 -12.36 0.01
N PHE A 96 3.23 -11.75 -0.85
CA PHE A 96 3.34 -11.99 -2.30
C PHE A 96 4.69 -11.52 -2.85
N GLY A 97 5.19 -10.35 -2.45
CA GLY A 97 6.52 -9.86 -2.84
C GLY A 97 7.64 -10.80 -2.43
N LEU A 98 7.58 -11.35 -1.19
CA LEU A 98 8.51 -12.39 -0.74
C LEU A 98 8.49 -13.60 -1.65
N PHE A 99 7.31 -14.08 -2.03
CA PHE A 99 7.14 -15.21 -2.94
C PHE A 99 7.70 -14.88 -4.33
N LEU A 100 7.41 -13.69 -4.86
CA LEU A 100 7.93 -13.22 -6.14
C LEU A 100 9.46 -13.21 -6.16
N TYR A 101 10.10 -12.68 -5.11
CA TYR A 101 11.55 -12.46 -5.04
C TYR A 101 12.35 -13.72 -4.65
N THR A 102 11.71 -14.70 -4.00
CA THR A 102 12.42 -15.91 -3.54
C THR A 102 12.11 -17.16 -4.36
N VAL A 103 10.94 -17.21 -5.00
CA VAL A 103 10.45 -18.42 -5.69
C VAL A 103 10.27 -18.20 -7.18
N ILE A 104 9.68 -17.08 -7.61
CA ILE A 104 9.37 -16.81 -9.02
C ILE A 104 10.61 -16.28 -9.75
N ASP A 105 11.25 -15.24 -9.23
CA ASP A 105 12.44 -14.61 -9.83
C ASP A 105 13.43 -14.18 -8.74
N SER A 106 14.37 -15.09 -8.41
CA SER A 106 15.37 -14.83 -7.39
C SER A 106 16.45 -13.82 -7.81
N GLU A 107 16.53 -13.47 -9.08
CA GLU A 107 17.42 -12.40 -9.58
C GLU A 107 16.75 -11.02 -9.52
N LEU A 108 15.43 -10.97 -9.41
CA LEU A 108 14.68 -9.72 -9.41
C LEU A 108 15.13 -8.73 -8.33
N PRO A 109 15.46 -9.13 -7.09
CA PRO A 109 16.00 -8.22 -6.08
C PRO A 109 17.25 -7.45 -6.53
N ALA A 110 18.19 -8.13 -7.18
CA ALA A 110 19.41 -7.49 -7.70
C ALA A 110 19.09 -6.51 -8.83
N LYS A 111 18.24 -6.90 -9.77
CA LYS A 111 17.76 -6.06 -10.88
C LYS A 111 17.01 -4.82 -10.36
N LEU A 112 16.17 -4.97 -9.33
CA LEU A 112 15.45 -3.84 -8.71
C LEU A 112 16.38 -2.91 -7.94
N THR A 113 17.43 -3.44 -7.32
CA THR A 113 18.46 -2.61 -6.68
C THR A 113 19.14 -1.73 -7.72
N GLU A 114 19.61 -2.31 -8.83
CA GLU A 114 20.25 -1.57 -9.91
C GLU A 114 19.31 -0.50 -10.49
N ALA A 115 18.08 -0.86 -10.87
CA ALA A 115 17.09 0.09 -11.37
C ALA A 115 16.75 1.19 -10.36
N SER A 116 16.71 0.88 -9.06
CA SER A 116 16.49 1.88 -8.01
C SER A 116 17.64 2.88 -7.91
N MET A 117 18.88 2.39 -8.06
CA MET A 117 20.08 3.24 -8.05
C MET A 117 20.13 4.16 -9.28
N GLU A 118 19.81 3.62 -10.47
CA GLU A 118 19.70 4.42 -11.70
C GLU A 118 18.64 5.51 -11.59
N ASN A 119 17.46 5.18 -11.06
CA ASN A 119 16.39 6.16 -10.81
C ASN A 119 16.82 7.24 -9.82
N ALA A 120 17.57 6.88 -8.77
CA ALA A 120 18.09 7.84 -7.80
C ALA A 120 19.15 8.76 -8.43
N ALA A 121 20.08 8.20 -9.23
CA ALA A 121 21.07 8.97 -9.98
C ALA A 121 20.41 9.98 -10.92
N ALA A 122 19.50 9.52 -11.78
CA ALA A 122 18.77 10.36 -12.72
C ALA A 122 17.98 11.49 -12.02
N MET A 123 17.45 11.20 -10.84
CA MET A 123 16.76 12.21 -10.03
C MET A 123 17.74 13.26 -9.49
N MET A 124 18.90 12.86 -8.97
CA MET A 124 19.93 13.76 -8.46
C MET A 124 20.52 14.63 -9.57
N GLU A 125 20.82 14.07 -10.74
CA GLU A 125 21.25 14.81 -11.93
C GLU A 125 20.21 15.87 -12.33
N LYS A 126 18.94 15.51 -12.37
CA LYS A 126 17.84 16.43 -12.70
C LYS A 126 17.76 17.62 -11.73
N PHE A 127 18.16 17.44 -10.47
CA PHE A 127 18.27 18.52 -9.49
C PHE A 127 19.63 19.23 -9.50
N GLY A 128 20.52 18.90 -10.45
CA GLY A 128 21.81 19.57 -10.65
C GLY A 128 22.89 19.14 -9.66
N ALA A 129 22.79 17.94 -9.08
CA ALA A 129 23.85 17.42 -8.23
C ALA A 129 25.12 17.12 -9.07
N PRO A 130 26.33 17.45 -8.57
CA PRO A 130 27.58 17.07 -9.22
C PRO A 130 27.77 15.55 -9.27
N GLU A 131 28.48 15.06 -10.30
CA GLU A 131 28.67 13.62 -10.55
C GLU A 131 29.34 12.90 -9.37
N ASP A 132 30.38 13.50 -8.80
CA ASP A 132 31.09 13.01 -7.61
C ASP A 132 30.17 12.88 -6.38
N ALA A 133 29.26 13.84 -6.18
CA ALA A 133 28.27 13.78 -5.09
C ALA A 133 27.22 12.68 -5.32
N ILE A 134 26.85 12.41 -6.58
CA ILE A 134 25.95 11.32 -6.94
C ILE A 134 26.63 9.98 -6.65
N GLU A 135 27.86 9.76 -7.11
CA GLU A 135 28.59 8.52 -6.87
C GLU A 135 28.76 8.24 -5.36
N GLU A 136 29.13 9.24 -4.57
CA GLU A 136 29.29 9.10 -3.12
C GLU A 136 27.95 8.74 -2.45
N ALA A 137 26.85 9.39 -2.83
CA ALA A 137 25.52 9.13 -2.29
C ALA A 137 25.04 7.71 -2.63
N LEU A 138 25.22 7.28 -3.89
CA LEU A 138 24.85 5.95 -4.35
C LEU A 138 25.68 4.85 -3.68
N ALA A 139 26.98 5.05 -3.52
CA ALA A 139 27.85 4.10 -2.82
C ALA A 139 27.40 3.86 -1.38
N LYS A 140 27.01 4.94 -0.66
CA LYS A 140 26.47 4.84 0.70
C LYS A 140 25.09 4.16 0.75
N GLN A 141 24.25 4.33 -0.25
CA GLN A 141 22.88 3.79 -0.27
C GLN A 141 22.79 2.36 -0.79
N LYS A 142 23.81 1.87 -1.51
CA LYS A 142 23.76 0.57 -2.16
C LYS A 142 23.41 -0.57 -1.20
N GLU A 143 24.13 -0.66 -0.09
CA GLU A 143 23.93 -1.71 0.91
C GLU A 143 22.51 -1.65 1.53
N ASP A 144 22.01 -0.45 1.81
CA ASP A 144 20.66 -0.27 2.36
C ASP A 144 19.58 -0.61 1.34
N THR A 145 19.82 -0.33 0.05
CA THR A 145 18.89 -0.67 -1.03
C THR A 145 18.84 -2.18 -1.25
N GLU A 146 19.98 -2.85 -1.27
CA GLU A 146 20.05 -4.33 -1.34
C GLU A 146 19.31 -4.98 -0.17
N LYS A 147 19.49 -4.49 1.06
CA LYS A 147 18.82 -5.00 2.25
C LYS A 147 17.29 -4.89 2.16
N ARG A 148 16.74 -3.88 1.50
CA ARG A 148 15.28 -3.67 1.37
C ARG A 148 14.58 -4.82 0.65
N PHE A 149 15.25 -5.44 -0.32
CA PHE A 149 14.68 -6.53 -1.12
C PHE A 149 14.94 -7.92 -0.51
N THR A 150 15.64 -7.99 0.63
CA THR A 150 15.79 -9.26 1.37
C THR A 150 14.50 -9.59 2.15
N PRO A 151 14.26 -10.87 2.49
CA PRO A 151 13.11 -11.25 3.31
C PRO A 151 13.00 -10.47 4.63
N VAL A 152 14.13 -10.28 5.32
CA VAL A 152 14.17 -9.51 6.58
C VAL A 152 13.90 -8.03 6.32
N GLY A 153 14.48 -7.46 5.26
CA GLY A 153 14.25 -6.07 4.87
C GLY A 153 12.79 -5.80 4.49
N MET A 154 12.15 -6.73 3.78
CA MET A 154 10.73 -6.61 3.41
C MET A 154 9.82 -6.67 4.63
N LEU A 155 10.09 -7.57 5.59
CA LEU A 155 9.33 -7.64 6.84
C LEU A 155 9.54 -6.40 7.71
N THR A 156 10.77 -5.90 7.78
CA THR A 156 11.08 -4.63 8.46
C THR A 156 10.38 -3.46 7.77
N GLY A 157 10.43 -3.42 6.43
CA GLY A 157 9.73 -2.44 5.61
C GLY A 157 8.22 -2.45 5.84
N TYR A 158 7.62 -3.63 6.01
CA TYR A 158 6.20 -3.75 6.36
C TYR A 158 5.87 -3.02 7.67
N VAL A 159 6.71 -3.16 8.71
CA VAL A 159 6.49 -2.45 9.98
C VAL A 159 6.48 -0.93 9.77
N PHE A 160 7.41 -0.40 8.98
CA PHE A 160 7.40 1.03 8.62
C PHE A 160 6.19 1.41 7.75
N THR A 161 5.73 0.51 6.88
CA THR A 161 4.54 0.73 6.06
C THR A 161 3.28 0.91 6.90
N LEU A 162 3.20 0.35 8.11
CA LEU A 162 2.07 0.58 9.03
C LEU A 162 1.88 2.06 9.40
N ILE A 163 2.97 2.85 9.42
CA ILE A 163 2.87 4.30 9.61
C ILE A 163 2.15 4.94 8.42
N GLY A 164 2.51 4.56 7.20
CA GLY A 164 1.81 4.98 5.98
C GLY A 164 0.35 4.55 5.96
N CYS A 165 0.06 3.31 6.39
CA CYS A 165 -1.30 2.81 6.55
C CYS A 165 -2.12 3.65 7.53
N ALA A 166 -1.52 4.11 8.63
CA ALA A 166 -2.19 5.00 9.58
C ALA A 166 -2.52 6.36 8.95
N ILE A 167 -1.60 6.94 8.16
CA ILE A 167 -1.85 8.19 7.43
C ILE A 167 -2.98 8.01 6.42
N PHE A 168 -2.97 6.94 5.63
CA PHE A 168 -4.04 6.63 4.68
C PHE A 168 -5.39 6.42 5.40
N ALA A 169 -5.37 5.76 6.55
CA ALA A 169 -6.56 5.56 7.38
C ALA A 169 -7.11 6.87 7.96
N LEU A 170 -6.25 7.82 8.31
CA LEU A 170 -6.68 9.17 8.72
C LEU A 170 -7.40 9.89 7.58
N ILE A 171 -6.83 9.86 6.37
CA ILE A 171 -7.40 10.52 5.20
C ILE A 171 -8.73 9.85 4.81
N SER A 172 -8.72 8.53 4.60
CA SER A 172 -9.93 7.79 4.21
C SER A 172 -11.01 7.86 5.28
N GLY A 173 -10.63 7.80 6.56
CA GLY A 173 -11.54 7.94 7.70
C GLY A 173 -12.16 9.33 7.79
N ALA A 174 -11.40 10.39 7.48
CA ALA A 174 -11.91 11.76 7.43
C ALA A 174 -12.96 11.94 6.33
N VAL A 175 -12.80 11.28 5.19
CA VAL A 175 -13.77 11.29 4.08
C VAL A 175 -14.99 10.41 4.37
N ALA A 176 -14.78 9.24 4.96
CA ALA A 176 -15.85 8.27 5.23
C ALA A 176 -16.71 8.65 6.42
N LYS A 177 -16.20 9.41 7.41
CA LYS A 177 -16.97 9.80 8.60
C LYS A 177 -18.25 10.56 8.25
N ARG A 178 -19.30 10.32 9.02
CA ARG A 178 -20.54 11.10 9.02
C ARG A 178 -21.19 11.03 10.40
N LYS A 179 -21.40 12.18 11.03
CA LYS A 179 -22.10 12.24 12.32
C LYS A 179 -23.58 11.96 12.15
N GLU A 180 -24.17 11.29 13.13
CA GLU A 180 -25.62 11.17 13.26
C GLU A 180 -26.21 12.54 13.60
N PRO A 181 -27.35 12.95 13.00
CA PRO A 181 -28.03 14.17 13.42
C PRO A 181 -28.48 14.04 14.88
N GLU A 182 -28.18 15.05 15.69
CA GLU A 182 -28.74 15.13 17.05
C GLU A 182 -30.26 15.31 16.90
N MET A 183 -31.03 14.37 17.39
CA MET A 183 -32.50 14.56 17.50
C MET A 183 -32.73 15.63 18.57
N GLN A 184 -33.20 16.80 18.12
CA GLN A 184 -33.69 17.89 18.95
C GLN A 184 -35.09 17.59 19.46
#